data_c03d874c8ee3cf028fdc8754763eacc2
#
_entry.id   c03d874c8ee3cf028fdc8754763eacc2
#
_cell.length_a   1.000
_cell.length_b   1.000
_cell.length_c   1.000
_cell.angle_alpha   90.00
_cell.angle_beta   90.00
_cell.angle_gamma   90.00
#
_symmetry.space_group_name_H-M   'P 1'
#
loop_
_entity.id
_entity.type
_entity.pdbx_description
1 polymer ?
#
loop_
_entity_poly.entity_id
_entity_poly.type
_entity_poly.pdbx_seq_one_letter_code
_entity_poly.pdbx_strand_id
1 'polypeptide(L)'
;MVDFSRLNHLPVEVKQLIVTGQSLIDQSEATLKDRYCNFDLTSKRQLKGDCKKVEKCIQTIVDGKVTDKTIKQLSDAVTCLQTSYTGLVAFFTR
;
A
#
# COMPACT_ATOMS: atom_id res chain seq x y z
N MET A 1 -2.31 6.44 -11.35
CA MET A 1 -3.67 6.14 -10.90
C MET A 1 -4.10 4.77 -11.42
N VAL A 2 -4.64 3.92 -10.56
CA VAL A 2 -5.08 2.58 -10.98
C VAL A 2 -6.39 2.68 -11.74
N ASP A 3 -6.46 2.02 -12.90
CA ASP A 3 -7.69 1.95 -13.69
C ASP A 3 -8.56 0.80 -13.17
N PHE A 4 -9.53 1.13 -12.33
CA PHE A 4 -10.41 0.14 -11.71
C PHE A 4 -11.36 -0.54 -12.71
N SER A 5 -11.56 0.02 -13.91
CA SER A 5 -12.40 -0.62 -14.90
C SER A 5 -11.82 -1.94 -15.40
N ARG A 6 -10.50 -2.09 -15.39
CA ARG A 6 -9.81 -3.33 -15.76
C ARG A 6 -9.92 -4.42 -14.70
N LEU A 7 -10.39 -4.09 -13.51
CA LEU A 7 -10.44 -5.01 -12.38
C LEU A 7 -11.77 -5.73 -12.24
N ASN A 8 -12.75 -5.43 -13.11
CA ASN A 8 -14.09 -5.98 -12.99
C ASN A 8 -14.16 -7.51 -13.08
N HIS A 9 -13.18 -8.13 -13.75
CA HIS A 9 -13.11 -9.59 -13.88
C HIS A 9 -12.36 -10.28 -12.74
N LEU A 10 -11.79 -9.52 -11.83
CA LEU A 10 -11.02 -10.09 -10.72
C LEU A 10 -11.94 -10.50 -9.56
N PRO A 11 -11.51 -11.51 -8.75
CA PRO A 11 -12.23 -11.85 -7.52
C PRO A 11 -12.36 -10.65 -6.60
N VAL A 12 -13.47 -10.62 -5.84
CA VAL A 12 -13.75 -9.52 -4.90
C VAL A 12 -12.60 -9.34 -3.90
N GLU A 13 -12.02 -10.44 -3.42
CA GLU A 13 -10.91 -10.40 -2.46
C GLU A 13 -9.70 -9.65 -3.02
N VAL A 14 -9.37 -9.89 -4.29
CA VAL A 14 -8.27 -9.22 -4.96
C VAL A 14 -8.57 -7.72 -5.13
N LYS A 15 -9.80 -7.39 -5.53
CA LYS A 15 -10.24 -6.00 -5.65
C LYS A 15 -10.12 -5.28 -4.32
N GLN A 16 -10.55 -5.91 -3.24
CA GLN A 16 -10.47 -5.33 -1.90
C GLN A 16 -9.02 -5.08 -1.48
N LEU A 17 -8.12 -6.02 -1.78
CA LEU A 17 -6.68 -5.85 -1.50
C LEU A 17 -6.12 -4.65 -2.25
N ILE A 18 -6.49 -4.48 -3.52
CA ILE A 18 -6.02 -3.36 -4.33
C ILE A 18 -6.55 -2.03 -3.76
N VAL A 19 -7.84 -1.97 -3.45
CA VAL A 19 -8.45 -0.76 -2.89
C VAL A 19 -7.82 -0.41 -1.54
N THR A 20 -7.66 -1.40 -0.67
CA THR A 20 -7.03 -1.21 0.65
C THR A 20 -5.59 -0.73 0.50
N GLY A 21 -4.82 -1.38 -0.39
CA GLY A 21 -3.43 -1.00 -0.64
C GLY A 21 -3.32 0.42 -1.18
N GLN A 22 -4.15 0.78 -2.15
CA GLN A 22 -4.14 2.13 -2.71
C GLN A 22 -4.52 3.18 -1.66
N SER A 23 -5.51 2.88 -0.83
CA SER A 23 -5.93 3.76 0.26
C SER A 23 -4.80 3.99 1.26
N LEU A 24 -4.08 2.91 1.64
CA LEU A 24 -2.93 3.01 2.54
C LEU A 24 -1.78 3.82 1.92
N ILE A 25 -1.53 3.66 0.63
CA ILE A 25 -0.53 4.45 -0.09
C ILE A 25 -0.90 5.93 -0.04
N ASP A 26 -2.15 6.26 -0.33
CA ASP A 26 -2.64 7.65 -0.33
C ASP A 26 -2.52 8.27 1.06
N GLN A 27 -2.92 7.54 2.11
CA GLN A 27 -2.80 7.99 3.49
C GLN A 27 -1.34 8.20 3.90
N SER A 28 -0.47 7.26 3.52
CA SER A 28 0.95 7.35 3.83
C SER A 28 1.60 8.54 3.12
N GLU A 29 1.29 8.75 1.85
CA GLU A 29 1.80 9.89 1.10
C GLU A 29 1.32 11.21 1.69
N ALA A 30 0.04 11.31 2.05
CA ALA A 30 -0.52 12.51 2.66
C ALA A 30 0.20 12.82 3.98
N THR A 31 0.44 11.78 4.81
CA THR A 31 1.16 11.92 6.08
C THR A 31 2.60 12.38 5.86
N LEU A 32 3.28 11.80 4.87
CA LEU A 32 4.67 12.15 4.56
C LEU A 32 4.83 13.57 4.00
N LYS A 33 3.80 14.07 3.32
CA LYS A 33 3.78 15.43 2.78
C LYS A 33 3.36 16.48 3.81
N ASP A 34 2.79 16.05 4.94
CA ASP A 34 2.36 16.96 5.99
C ASP A 34 3.60 17.61 6.64
N ARG A 35 3.62 18.93 6.67
CA ARG A 35 4.73 19.69 7.28
C ARG A 35 4.84 19.45 8.79
N TYR A 36 3.79 18.98 9.42
CA TYR A 36 3.77 18.63 10.84
C TYR A 36 4.12 17.16 11.10
N CYS A 37 4.54 16.44 10.08
CA CYS A 37 4.95 15.04 10.22
C CYS A 37 6.18 14.93 11.11
N ASN A 38 6.05 14.20 12.20
CA ASN A 38 7.12 14.01 13.20
C ASN A 38 7.98 12.79 12.93
N PHE A 39 7.73 12.05 11.85
CA PHE A 39 8.49 10.86 11.52
C PHE A 39 9.94 11.21 11.23
N ASP A 40 10.88 10.41 11.74
CA ASP A 40 12.30 10.58 11.41
C ASP A 40 12.57 10.17 9.96
N LEU A 41 13.77 10.50 9.47
CA LEU A 41 14.13 10.24 8.07
C LEU A 41 14.13 8.74 7.75
N THR A 42 14.61 7.91 8.66
CA THR A 42 14.63 6.44 8.49
C THR A 42 13.24 5.88 8.36
N SER A 43 12.33 6.30 9.24
CA SER A 43 10.93 5.86 9.21
C SER A 43 10.23 6.30 7.93
N LYS A 44 10.47 7.53 7.47
CA LYS A 44 9.92 8.05 6.21
C LYS A 44 10.38 7.20 5.02
N ARG A 45 11.67 6.85 4.96
CA ARG A 45 12.23 6.02 3.89
C ARG A 45 11.63 4.63 3.91
N GLN A 46 11.48 4.04 5.09
CA GLN A 46 10.89 2.70 5.23
C GLN A 46 9.43 2.71 4.75
N LEU A 47 8.66 3.70 5.16
CA LEU A 47 7.26 3.82 4.76
C LEU A 47 7.14 4.00 3.24
N LYS A 48 7.96 4.84 2.64
CA LYS A 48 8.00 5.01 1.18
C LYS A 48 8.35 3.72 0.47
N GLY A 49 9.30 2.94 1.01
CA GLY A 49 9.67 1.65 0.45
C GLY A 49 8.52 0.65 0.48
N ASP A 50 7.78 0.62 1.59
CA ASP A 50 6.60 -0.24 1.72
C ASP A 50 5.51 0.17 0.73
N CYS A 51 5.27 1.46 0.54
CA CYS A 51 4.34 1.97 -0.46
C CYS A 51 4.72 1.52 -1.87
N LYS A 52 6.01 1.60 -2.21
CA LYS A 52 6.49 1.16 -3.53
C LYS A 52 6.27 -0.32 -3.76
N LYS A 53 6.45 -1.16 -2.73
CA LYS A 53 6.20 -2.60 -2.83
C LYS A 53 4.73 -2.87 -3.14
N VAL A 54 3.83 -2.20 -2.45
CA VAL A 54 2.39 -2.33 -2.70
C VAL A 54 2.05 -1.87 -4.12
N GLU A 55 2.58 -0.73 -4.55
CA GLU A 55 2.35 -0.21 -5.91
C GLU A 55 2.80 -1.21 -6.98
N LYS A 56 3.97 -1.83 -6.82
CA LYS A 56 4.48 -2.82 -7.76
C LYS A 56 3.57 -4.04 -7.82
N CYS A 57 3.10 -4.52 -6.67
CA CYS A 57 2.20 -5.67 -6.62
C CYS A 57 0.87 -5.35 -7.30
N ILE A 58 0.31 -4.17 -7.04
CA ILE A 58 -0.92 -3.72 -7.68
C ILE A 58 -0.72 -3.64 -9.20
N GLN A 59 0.38 -3.04 -9.64
CA GLN A 59 0.66 -2.88 -11.06
C GLN A 59 0.82 -4.23 -11.75
N THR A 60 1.48 -5.18 -11.12
CA THR A 60 1.65 -6.54 -11.64
C THR A 60 0.29 -7.20 -11.89
N ILE A 61 -0.64 -7.05 -10.96
CA ILE A 61 -1.99 -7.63 -11.07
C ILE A 61 -2.79 -6.89 -12.15
N VAL A 62 -2.73 -5.57 -12.19
CA VAL A 62 -3.43 -4.75 -13.19
C VAL A 62 -2.91 -5.08 -14.61
N ASP A 63 -1.64 -5.39 -14.74
CA ASP A 63 -1.04 -5.78 -16.02
C ASP A 63 -1.45 -7.19 -16.50
N GLY A 64 -2.20 -7.92 -15.68
CA GLY A 64 -2.75 -9.21 -16.05
C GLY A 64 -2.08 -10.42 -15.43
N LYS A 65 -1.04 -10.23 -14.62
CA LYS A 65 -0.34 -11.33 -13.95
C LYS A 65 -1.04 -11.68 -12.64
N VAL A 66 -2.20 -12.31 -12.76
CA VAL A 66 -3.03 -12.70 -11.61
C VAL A 66 -2.78 -14.17 -11.30
N THR A 67 -1.90 -14.44 -10.36
CA THR A 67 -1.57 -15.79 -9.88
C THR A 67 -1.67 -15.82 -8.36
N ASP A 68 -1.77 -17.02 -7.79
CA ASP A 68 -1.79 -17.18 -6.32
C ASP A 68 -0.57 -16.51 -5.69
N LYS A 69 0.58 -16.61 -6.34
CA LYS A 69 1.82 -15.98 -5.87
C LYS A 69 1.72 -14.46 -5.83
N THR A 70 1.21 -13.83 -6.92
CA THR A 70 1.07 -12.38 -6.98
C THR A 70 0.05 -11.86 -5.99
N ILE A 71 -1.05 -12.58 -5.81
CA ILE A 71 -2.09 -12.23 -4.83
C ILE A 71 -1.52 -12.29 -3.41
N LYS A 72 -0.77 -13.35 -3.10
CA LYS A 72 -0.12 -13.48 -1.79
C LYS A 72 0.89 -12.37 -1.55
N GLN A 73 1.70 -12.04 -2.55
CA GLN A 73 2.67 -10.96 -2.45
C GLN A 73 1.98 -9.62 -2.17
N LEU A 74 0.87 -9.35 -2.85
CA LEU A 74 0.08 -8.14 -2.59
C LEU A 74 -0.47 -8.13 -1.17
N SER A 75 -1.05 -9.25 -0.72
CA SER A 75 -1.59 -9.38 0.64
C SER A 75 -0.52 -9.11 1.69
N ASP A 76 0.66 -9.72 1.53
CA ASP A 76 1.78 -9.53 2.44
C ASP A 76 2.27 -8.08 2.44
N ALA A 77 2.40 -7.47 1.26
CA ALA A 77 2.84 -6.09 1.12
C ALA A 77 1.85 -5.12 1.77
N VAL A 78 0.55 -5.33 1.57
CA VAL A 78 -0.51 -4.51 2.17
C VAL A 78 -0.47 -4.63 3.71
N THR A 79 -0.32 -5.84 4.22
CA THR A 79 -0.22 -6.09 5.66
C THR A 79 1.01 -5.40 6.25
N CYS A 80 2.16 -5.50 5.59
CA CYS A 80 3.38 -4.82 6.04
C CYS A 80 3.21 -3.31 6.06
N LEU A 81 2.63 -2.74 5.01
CA LEU A 81 2.39 -1.29 4.93
C LEU A 81 1.43 -0.85 6.03
N GLN A 82 0.34 -1.59 6.24
CA GLN A 82 -0.63 -1.26 7.29
C GLN A 82 0.02 -1.29 8.67
N THR A 83 0.80 -2.32 8.97
CA THR A 83 1.48 -2.47 10.25
C THR A 83 2.49 -1.33 10.45
N SER A 84 3.31 -1.04 9.44
CA SER A 84 4.29 0.05 9.50
C SER A 84 3.62 1.40 9.70
N TYR A 85 2.60 1.71 8.92
CA TYR A 85 1.87 2.97 9.01
C TYR A 85 1.22 3.14 10.39
N THR A 86 0.48 2.14 10.85
CA THR A 86 -0.20 2.16 12.14
C THR A 86 0.80 2.32 13.28
N GLY A 87 1.92 1.59 13.23
CA GLY A 87 2.97 1.66 14.25
C GLY A 87 3.62 3.04 14.30
N LEU A 88 3.93 3.62 13.13
CA LEU A 88 4.53 4.95 13.07
C LEU A 88 3.58 6.03 13.57
N VAL A 89 2.32 5.98 13.17
CA VAL A 89 1.31 6.93 13.63
C VAL A 89 1.15 6.83 15.16
N ALA A 90 1.04 5.63 15.69
CA ALA A 90 0.91 5.41 17.13
C ALA A 90 2.14 5.91 17.89
N PHE A 91 3.35 5.70 17.34
CA PHE A 91 4.61 6.09 17.99
C PHE A 91 4.81 7.61 17.99
N PHE A 92 4.54 8.28 16.87
CA PHE A 92 4.85 9.70 16.70
C PHE A 92 3.70 10.65 17.03
N THR A 93 2.49 10.16 17.29
CA THR A 93 1.34 11.01 17.63
C THR A 93 0.98 10.99 19.12
N ARG A 94 1.79 10.42 19.94
CA ARG A 94 1.59 10.42 21.40
C ARG A 94 1.85 11.78 22.01
#